data_6d2fb33743448149c3dad2e25393078a
#
_entry.id   6d2fb33743448149c3dad2e25393078a
#
_cell.length_a   1.000
_cell.length_b   1.000
_cell.length_c   1.000
_cell.angle_alpha   90.00
_cell.angle_beta   90.00
_cell.angle_gamma   90.00
#
_symmetry.space_group_name_H-M   'P 1'
#
loop_
_entity.id
_entity.type
_entity.pdbx_description
1 polymer ?
#
loop_
_entity_poly.entity_id
_entity_poly.type
_entity_poly.pdbx_seq_one_letter_code
_entity_poly.pdbx_strand_id
1 'polypeptide(L)'
;QDPQRQLAEMARSKSAAAKKAALVGQGDLFAPADPAPAAAAPVADDEEVDETDALPAEPEMESAQTTPHDYRIVRTADELRAMIAEIRRYPEFCFDTETTRFDLFNDRIVGMSFAVVPHEAWYVPCDERSTPEYAGLLRPLFEDETIAKIGQNIKFDLMVLRRIGLAVRGPKYDTMILHYLLDPESRHNMNALAAKYLNYKPIEIETLIGRGPRQLTMDLVGVERVAQYAAPDAAVTLRFKRALL
;
A
#
# COMPACT_ATOMS: atom_id res chain seq x y z
N GLN A 1 -13.28 46.64 14.51
CA GLN A 1 -12.93 45.43 13.72
C GLN A 1 -13.55 44.25 14.44
N ASP A 2 -14.44 43.52 13.74
CA ASP A 2 -15.30 42.46 14.30
C ASP A 2 -14.50 41.18 14.55
N PRO A 3 -14.38 40.71 15.82
CA PRO A 3 -13.63 39.50 16.16
C PRO A 3 -14.19 38.23 15.50
N GLN A 4 -15.49 38.20 15.18
CA GLN A 4 -16.11 37.05 14.51
C GLN A 4 -15.66 36.91 13.06
N ARG A 5 -15.35 38.00 12.39
CA ARG A 5 -14.83 38.01 11.02
C ARG A 5 -13.40 37.51 10.94
N GLN A 6 -12.56 37.83 11.94
CA GLN A 6 -11.19 37.29 12.02
C GLN A 6 -11.15 35.76 12.30
N LEU A 7 -12.03 35.28 13.18
CA LEU A 7 -12.17 33.86 13.44
C LEU A 7 -12.63 33.08 12.21
N ALA A 8 -13.55 33.64 11.42
CA ALA A 8 -14.02 33.03 10.18
C ALA A 8 -12.94 32.98 9.08
N GLU A 9 -12.11 34.04 8.98
CA GLU A 9 -10.97 34.05 8.04
C GLU A 9 -9.86 33.07 8.46
N MET A 10 -9.55 32.96 9.74
CA MET A 10 -8.61 31.99 10.25
C MET A 10 -9.10 30.52 10.06
N ALA A 11 -10.40 30.27 10.21
CA ALA A 11 -10.99 28.96 9.95
C ALA A 11 -10.92 28.60 8.45
N ARG A 12 -11.14 29.58 7.55
CA ARG A 12 -11.01 29.37 6.10
C ARG A 12 -9.56 29.14 5.66
N SER A 13 -8.58 29.83 6.26
CA SER A 13 -7.17 29.64 5.95
C SER A 13 -6.66 28.28 6.43
N LYS A 14 -7.09 27.82 7.62
CA LYS A 14 -6.79 26.47 8.12
C LYS A 14 -7.42 25.37 7.26
N SER A 15 -8.65 25.59 6.77
CA SER A 15 -9.31 24.67 5.84
C SER A 15 -8.60 24.60 4.47
N ALA A 16 -8.06 25.71 3.96
CA ALA A 16 -7.30 25.76 2.72
C ALA A 16 -5.91 25.09 2.85
N ALA A 17 -5.26 25.26 4.00
CA ALA A 17 -3.99 24.58 4.30
C ALA A 17 -4.17 23.07 4.49
N ALA A 18 -5.25 22.65 5.17
CA ALA A 18 -5.61 21.24 5.30
C ALA A 18 -5.98 20.60 3.94
N LYS A 19 -6.67 21.35 3.05
CA LYS A 19 -6.92 20.89 1.67
C LYS A 19 -5.66 20.73 0.82
N LYS A 20 -4.64 21.57 1.06
CA LYS A 20 -3.35 21.46 0.34
C LYS A 20 -2.49 20.31 0.86
N ALA A 21 -2.58 19.96 2.14
CA ALA A 21 -1.92 18.79 2.74
C ALA A 21 -2.59 17.46 2.34
N ALA A 22 -3.91 17.45 2.12
CA ALA A 22 -4.66 16.26 1.69
C ALA A 22 -4.48 15.90 0.20
N LEU A 23 -3.76 16.73 -0.60
CA LEU A 23 -3.47 16.49 -2.01
C LEU A 23 -2.14 15.76 -2.25
N VAL A 24 -1.41 15.43 -1.18
CA VAL A 24 -0.22 14.57 -1.26
C VAL A 24 -0.71 13.15 -0.99
N GLY A 25 -1.28 12.53 -2.01
CA GLY A 25 -1.43 11.07 -2.06
C GLY A 25 -0.09 10.40 -1.80
N GLN A 26 -0.04 9.07 -1.63
CA GLN A 26 1.21 8.29 -1.49
C GLN A 26 2.23 8.62 -2.59
N GLY A 27 2.49 9.90 -2.74
CA GLY A 27 3.53 10.47 -3.55
C GLY A 27 4.84 10.20 -2.83
N ASP A 28 5.64 9.44 -3.48
CA ASP A 28 7.02 9.17 -3.17
C ASP A 28 7.69 10.38 -2.47
N LEU A 29 8.03 10.24 -1.20
CA LEU A 29 8.74 11.29 -0.47
C LEU A 29 10.10 11.62 -1.13
N PHE A 30 10.52 10.81 -2.13
CA PHE A 30 11.77 10.89 -2.88
C PHE A 30 11.55 10.92 -4.41
N ALA A 31 10.32 11.15 -4.91
CA ALA A 31 10.13 11.26 -6.36
C ALA A 31 10.72 12.60 -6.85
N PRO A 32 11.64 12.59 -7.85
CA PRO A 32 12.01 13.81 -8.54
C PRO A 32 10.78 14.38 -9.28
N ALA A 33 10.62 15.69 -9.27
CA ALA A 33 9.54 16.36 -10.00
C ALA A 33 9.53 15.96 -11.48
N ASP A 34 8.37 15.59 -12.01
CA ASP A 34 8.22 15.28 -13.42
C ASP A 34 8.70 16.46 -14.28
N PRO A 35 9.51 16.22 -15.32
CA PRO A 35 9.85 17.28 -16.28
C PRO A 35 8.58 17.73 -17.00
N ALA A 36 8.38 19.03 -17.13
CA ALA A 36 7.27 19.63 -17.85
C ALA A 36 7.21 19.10 -19.31
N PRO A 37 6.02 18.89 -19.88
CA PRO A 37 5.90 18.39 -21.25
C PRO A 37 6.53 19.39 -22.24
N ALA A 38 7.49 18.92 -23.02
CA ALA A 38 8.09 19.70 -24.11
C ALA A 38 7.03 19.99 -25.17
N ALA A 39 6.98 21.24 -25.63
CA ALA A 39 6.08 21.68 -26.69
C ALA A 39 6.36 20.90 -27.98
N ALA A 40 5.30 20.35 -28.58
CA ALA A 40 5.36 19.64 -29.84
C ALA A 40 5.72 20.59 -30.99
N ALA A 41 6.75 20.24 -31.75
CA ALA A 41 7.05 20.86 -33.04
C ALA A 41 6.13 20.27 -34.14
N PRO A 42 5.79 21.02 -35.23
CA PRO A 42 4.89 20.54 -36.25
C PRO A 42 5.55 19.46 -37.11
N VAL A 43 4.83 18.39 -37.34
CA VAL A 43 5.23 17.27 -38.20
C VAL A 43 4.89 17.62 -39.66
N ALA A 44 5.82 17.43 -40.58
CA ALA A 44 5.60 17.49 -42.00
C ALA A 44 5.39 16.08 -42.55
N ASP A 45 4.38 16.01 -43.41
CA ASP A 45 4.06 15.10 -44.52
C ASP A 45 4.51 13.61 -44.52
N ASP A 46 3.47 12.78 -44.59
CA ASP A 46 3.23 11.52 -45.30
C ASP A 46 4.44 10.78 -45.95
N GLU A 47 4.91 9.74 -45.25
CA GLU A 47 5.44 8.54 -45.91
C GLU A 47 4.58 7.33 -45.50
N GLU A 48 4.01 6.64 -46.51
CA GLU A 48 3.34 5.34 -46.34
C GLU A 48 4.38 4.33 -45.81
N VAL A 49 4.20 3.90 -44.57
CA VAL A 49 4.98 2.82 -43.96
C VAL A 49 4.24 1.50 -44.16
N ASP A 50 4.92 0.59 -44.87
CA ASP A 50 4.50 -0.78 -45.16
C ASP A 50 4.13 -1.54 -43.86
N GLU A 51 2.88 -2.00 -43.78
CA GLU A 51 2.25 -2.70 -42.64
C GLU A 51 2.68 -4.16 -42.55
N THR A 52 3.95 -4.49 -42.33
CA THR A 52 4.34 -5.90 -42.14
C THR A 52 5.43 -6.19 -41.11
N ASP A 53 5.68 -5.29 -40.18
CA ASP A 53 6.56 -5.63 -39.06
C ASP A 53 5.83 -5.33 -37.72
N ALA A 54 4.82 -6.14 -37.40
CA ALA A 54 4.20 -6.13 -36.08
C ALA A 54 5.26 -6.56 -35.06
N LEU A 55 5.83 -5.60 -34.35
CA LEU A 55 6.65 -5.88 -33.16
C LEU A 55 5.93 -6.90 -32.29
N PRO A 56 6.62 -7.93 -31.76
CA PRO A 56 5.99 -8.87 -30.84
C PRO A 56 5.33 -8.08 -29.71
N ALA A 57 4.04 -8.36 -29.47
CA ALA A 57 3.29 -7.73 -28.40
C ALA A 57 4.09 -7.87 -27.09
N GLU A 58 4.32 -6.77 -26.41
CA GLU A 58 4.96 -6.84 -25.09
C GLU A 58 4.15 -7.80 -24.21
N PRO A 59 4.81 -8.68 -23.45
CA PRO A 59 4.10 -9.63 -22.60
C PRO A 59 3.18 -8.87 -21.64
N GLU A 60 1.89 -9.22 -21.64
CA GLU A 60 0.93 -8.62 -20.74
C GLU A 60 1.41 -8.78 -19.29
N MET A 61 1.39 -7.69 -18.54
CA MET A 61 1.79 -7.71 -17.13
C MET A 61 0.81 -8.58 -16.33
N GLU A 62 1.33 -9.39 -15.42
CA GLU A 62 0.53 -10.06 -14.41
C GLU A 62 -0.26 -9.03 -13.58
N SER A 63 -1.39 -9.45 -13.05
CA SER A 63 -2.23 -8.64 -12.15
C SER A 63 -3.02 -9.55 -11.22
N ALA A 64 -3.70 -8.98 -10.23
CA ALA A 64 -4.60 -9.74 -9.37
C ALA A 64 -5.74 -10.42 -10.14
N GLN A 65 -6.11 -9.92 -11.34
CA GLN A 65 -7.14 -10.52 -12.18
C GLN A 65 -6.61 -11.67 -13.05
N THR A 66 -5.33 -11.67 -13.41
CA THR A 66 -4.74 -12.64 -14.34
C THR A 66 -3.93 -13.73 -13.65
N THR A 67 -3.47 -13.49 -12.42
CA THR A 67 -2.63 -14.41 -11.66
C THR A 67 -3.46 -15.25 -10.68
N PRO A 68 -3.40 -16.59 -10.72
CA PRO A 68 -4.05 -17.43 -9.71
C PRO A 68 -3.57 -17.08 -8.30
N HIS A 69 -4.50 -16.91 -7.38
CA HIS A 69 -4.20 -16.53 -6.00
C HIS A 69 -5.23 -17.08 -5.02
N ASP A 70 -4.87 -17.13 -3.73
CA ASP A 70 -5.76 -17.45 -2.61
C ASP A 70 -5.71 -16.33 -1.57
N TYR A 71 -6.64 -15.38 -1.67
CA TYR A 71 -6.78 -14.26 -0.75
C TYR A 71 -8.01 -14.46 0.13
N ARG A 72 -7.77 -14.60 1.44
CA ARG A 72 -8.77 -14.96 2.44
C ARG A 72 -9.08 -13.78 3.34
N ILE A 73 -10.35 -13.56 3.64
CA ILE A 73 -10.78 -12.55 4.62
C ILE A 73 -10.99 -13.23 5.97
N VAL A 74 -10.31 -12.73 6.99
CA VAL A 74 -10.40 -13.20 8.39
C VAL A 74 -11.42 -12.34 9.12
N ARG A 75 -12.59 -12.90 9.42
CA ARG A 75 -13.73 -12.14 9.97
C ARG A 75 -13.98 -12.38 11.46
N THR A 76 -13.39 -13.43 12.00
CA THR A 76 -13.62 -13.85 13.40
C THR A 76 -12.32 -14.02 14.15
N ALA A 77 -12.40 -13.94 15.49
CA ALA A 77 -11.25 -14.19 16.35
C ALA A 77 -10.69 -15.63 16.20
N ASP A 78 -11.54 -16.61 15.91
CA ASP A 78 -11.10 -17.99 15.71
C ASP A 78 -10.35 -18.16 14.37
N GLU A 79 -10.82 -17.54 13.29
CA GLU A 79 -10.09 -17.48 12.04
C GLU A 79 -8.75 -16.74 12.19
N LEU A 80 -8.72 -15.66 13.01
CA LEU A 80 -7.49 -14.94 13.31
C LEU A 80 -6.49 -15.82 14.08
N ARG A 81 -6.95 -16.61 15.05
CA ARG A 81 -6.11 -17.58 15.76
C ARG A 81 -5.55 -18.65 14.82
N ALA A 82 -6.37 -19.15 13.89
CA ALA A 82 -5.95 -20.13 12.91
C ALA A 82 -4.88 -19.55 11.95
N MET A 83 -5.09 -18.32 11.45
CA MET A 83 -4.10 -17.58 10.64
C MET A 83 -2.79 -17.38 11.41
N ILE A 84 -2.83 -16.94 12.66
CA ILE A 84 -1.64 -16.77 13.51
C ILE A 84 -0.90 -18.10 13.68
N ALA A 85 -1.61 -19.19 13.91
CA ALA A 85 -1.01 -20.53 14.05
C ALA A 85 -0.32 -20.95 12.75
N GLU A 86 -0.89 -20.65 11.59
CA GLU A 86 -0.28 -20.92 10.29
C GLU A 86 0.98 -20.06 10.08
N ILE A 87 0.90 -18.75 10.30
CA ILE A 87 2.03 -17.82 10.13
C ILE A 87 3.23 -18.24 11.00
N ARG A 88 2.99 -18.71 12.23
CA ARG A 88 4.04 -19.17 13.15
C ARG A 88 4.83 -20.40 12.68
N ARG A 89 4.40 -21.07 11.63
CA ARG A 89 5.14 -22.18 11.01
C ARG A 89 6.26 -21.71 10.10
N TYR A 90 6.32 -20.39 9.83
CA TYR A 90 7.30 -19.79 8.94
C TYR A 90 8.28 -18.91 9.73
N PRO A 91 9.55 -18.80 9.29
CA PRO A 91 10.55 -17.98 9.96
C PRO A 91 10.33 -16.47 9.74
N GLU A 92 9.44 -16.12 8.84
CA GLU A 92 9.14 -14.74 8.47
C GLU A 92 7.71 -14.60 7.91
N PHE A 93 7.16 -13.40 8.01
CA PHE A 93 5.92 -13.04 7.34
C PHE A 93 5.97 -11.59 6.84
N CYS A 94 5.25 -11.34 5.76
CA CYS A 94 4.96 -10.01 5.28
C CYS A 94 3.66 -9.49 5.87
N PHE A 95 3.61 -8.19 6.16
CA PHE A 95 2.38 -7.51 6.54
C PHE A 95 2.34 -6.10 5.96
N ASP A 96 1.13 -5.58 5.81
CA ASP A 96 0.82 -4.23 5.40
C ASP A 96 -0.42 -3.73 6.13
N THR A 97 -0.60 -2.43 6.32
CA THR A 97 -1.73 -1.84 7.06
C THR A 97 -2.51 -0.86 6.20
N GLU A 98 -3.83 -0.98 6.24
CA GLU A 98 -4.75 -0.04 5.64
C GLU A 98 -5.28 0.94 6.68
N THR A 99 -5.28 2.23 6.33
CA THR A 99 -5.79 3.30 7.18
C THR A 99 -6.88 4.09 6.47
N THR A 100 -7.67 4.86 7.21
CA THR A 100 -8.74 5.70 6.63
C THR A 100 -8.21 6.67 5.59
N ARG A 101 -7.00 7.20 5.81
CA ARG A 101 -6.23 8.10 4.93
C ARG A 101 -4.75 7.88 5.18
N PHE A 102 -3.91 8.88 4.86
CA PHE A 102 -2.46 8.86 5.11
C PHE A 102 -2.02 9.87 6.19
N ASP A 103 -2.89 10.15 7.16
CA ASP A 103 -2.57 11.01 8.31
C ASP A 103 -2.25 10.14 9.53
N LEU A 104 -0.96 9.90 9.76
CA LEU A 104 -0.46 9.07 10.86
C LEU A 104 -0.97 9.48 12.25
N PHE A 105 -1.41 10.71 12.42
CA PHE A 105 -1.85 11.21 13.73
C PHE A 105 -3.37 11.09 13.94
N ASN A 106 -4.15 11.17 12.88
CA ASN A 106 -5.61 11.25 12.96
C ASN A 106 -6.32 10.04 12.37
N ASP A 107 -5.64 9.26 11.53
CA ASP A 107 -6.26 8.13 10.84
C ASP A 107 -6.43 6.92 11.75
N ARG A 108 -7.45 6.12 11.43
CA ARG A 108 -7.72 4.84 12.08
C ARG A 108 -7.25 3.71 11.17
N ILE A 109 -6.86 2.60 11.77
CA ILE A 109 -6.64 1.37 11.04
C ILE A 109 -7.97 0.83 10.51
N VAL A 110 -7.98 0.38 9.26
CA VAL A 110 -9.14 -0.21 8.56
C VAL A 110 -8.92 -1.70 8.35
N GLY A 111 -7.67 -2.13 8.26
CA GLY A 111 -7.34 -3.53 8.14
C GLY A 111 -5.84 -3.79 8.11
N MET A 112 -5.51 -5.06 8.11
CA MET A 112 -4.14 -5.56 7.98
C MET A 112 -4.11 -6.70 6.99
N SER A 113 -3.13 -6.74 6.11
CA SER A 113 -2.87 -7.89 5.24
C SER A 113 -1.62 -8.65 5.68
N PHE A 114 -1.60 -9.97 5.43
CA PHE A 114 -0.51 -10.86 5.82
C PHE A 114 -0.21 -11.85 4.70
N ALA A 115 1.07 -12.18 4.50
CA ALA A 115 1.51 -13.21 3.57
C ALA A 115 2.74 -13.96 4.10
N VAL A 116 2.80 -15.26 3.86
CA VAL A 116 3.97 -16.13 4.16
C VAL A 116 4.46 -16.91 2.94
N VAL A 117 3.60 -17.05 1.93
CA VAL A 117 3.93 -17.64 0.63
C VAL A 117 3.44 -16.73 -0.51
N PRO A 118 4.08 -16.74 -1.69
CA PRO A 118 3.62 -15.97 -2.84
C PRO A 118 2.18 -16.34 -3.24
N HIS A 119 1.42 -15.35 -3.68
CA HIS A 119 0.05 -15.50 -4.18
C HIS A 119 -0.98 -16.00 -3.16
N GLU A 120 -0.60 -16.14 -1.89
CA GLU A 120 -1.52 -16.39 -0.79
C GLU A 120 -1.41 -15.27 0.23
N ALA A 121 -2.56 -14.78 0.70
CA ALA A 121 -2.60 -13.73 1.71
C ALA A 121 -3.90 -13.77 2.51
N TRP A 122 -3.85 -13.18 3.69
CA TRP A 122 -5.01 -12.92 4.52
C TRP A 122 -5.23 -11.43 4.63
N TYR A 123 -6.49 -11.01 4.65
CA TYR A 123 -6.90 -9.68 5.03
C TYR A 123 -7.73 -9.74 6.31
N VAL A 124 -7.34 -8.99 7.31
CA VAL A 124 -8.00 -8.87 8.62
C VAL A 124 -8.66 -7.48 8.68
N PRO A 125 -9.97 -7.34 8.44
CA PRO A 125 -10.66 -6.07 8.58
C PRO A 125 -10.65 -5.61 10.04
N CYS A 126 -10.40 -4.33 10.25
CA CYS A 126 -10.32 -3.68 11.55
C CYS A 126 -11.36 -2.58 11.68
N ASP A 127 -12.07 -2.57 12.80
CA ASP A 127 -12.96 -1.49 13.20
C ASP A 127 -12.74 -1.13 14.67
N GLU A 128 -13.48 -0.16 15.19
CA GLU A 128 -13.34 0.29 16.58
C GLU A 128 -13.63 -0.81 17.62
N ARG A 129 -14.42 -1.82 17.25
CA ARG A 129 -14.82 -2.91 18.18
C ARG A 129 -13.83 -4.07 18.13
N SER A 130 -13.47 -4.51 16.94
CA SER A 130 -12.59 -5.67 16.71
C SER A 130 -11.12 -5.36 16.96
N THR A 131 -10.66 -4.14 16.68
CA THR A 131 -9.25 -3.77 16.76
C THR A 131 -8.59 -4.06 18.11
N PRO A 132 -9.19 -3.76 19.29
CA PRO A 132 -8.55 -4.06 20.57
C PRO A 132 -8.36 -5.56 20.82
N GLU A 133 -9.34 -6.39 20.46
CA GLU A 133 -9.24 -7.85 20.57
C GLU A 133 -8.19 -8.40 19.61
N TYR A 134 -8.22 -7.98 18.34
CA TYR A 134 -7.30 -8.45 17.30
C TYR A 134 -5.86 -8.03 17.61
N ALA A 135 -5.63 -6.82 18.11
CA ALA A 135 -4.34 -6.38 18.59
C ALA A 135 -3.83 -7.28 19.74
N GLY A 136 -4.69 -7.65 20.68
CA GLY A 136 -4.36 -8.58 21.76
C GLY A 136 -3.93 -9.95 21.25
N LEU A 137 -4.65 -10.51 20.26
CA LEU A 137 -4.34 -11.81 19.64
C LEU A 137 -3.06 -11.77 18.80
N LEU A 138 -2.82 -10.69 18.07
CA LEU A 138 -1.65 -10.51 17.20
C LEU A 138 -0.37 -10.16 17.97
N ARG A 139 -0.48 -9.62 19.18
CA ARG A 139 0.68 -9.19 19.98
C ARG A 139 1.77 -10.25 20.10
N PRO A 140 1.48 -11.53 20.47
CA PRO A 140 2.53 -12.54 20.59
C PRO A 140 3.23 -12.84 19.26
N LEU A 141 2.60 -12.58 18.10
CA LEU A 141 3.20 -12.78 16.78
C LEU A 141 4.12 -11.59 16.41
N PHE A 142 3.65 -10.36 16.60
CA PHE A 142 4.43 -9.17 16.27
C PHE A 142 5.62 -8.95 17.23
N GLU A 143 5.48 -9.32 18.49
CA GLU A 143 6.52 -9.17 19.51
C GLU A 143 7.51 -10.36 19.54
N ASP A 144 7.28 -11.43 18.79
CA ASP A 144 8.21 -12.56 18.68
C ASP A 144 9.50 -12.13 17.97
N GLU A 145 10.62 -12.15 18.69
CA GLU A 145 11.92 -11.71 18.16
C GLU A 145 12.54 -12.73 17.20
N THR A 146 12.04 -13.96 17.17
CA THR A 146 12.58 -15.03 16.32
C THR A 146 11.97 -15.04 14.92
N ILE A 147 10.81 -14.43 14.72
CA ILE A 147 10.11 -14.36 13.44
C ILE A 147 10.43 -13.02 12.78
N ALA A 148 10.95 -13.04 11.57
CA ALA A 148 11.22 -11.81 10.81
C ALA A 148 9.93 -11.19 10.23
N LYS A 149 9.90 -9.86 10.14
CA LYS A 149 8.79 -9.08 9.57
C LYS A 149 9.24 -8.39 8.30
N ILE A 150 8.42 -8.44 7.29
CA ILE A 150 8.67 -7.85 5.98
C ILE A 150 7.56 -6.83 5.69
N GLY A 151 7.92 -5.69 5.13
CA GLY A 151 6.96 -4.66 4.68
C GLY A 151 7.56 -3.78 3.60
N GLN A 152 6.71 -3.04 2.91
CA GLN A 152 7.08 -2.00 1.95
C GLN A 152 6.90 -0.65 2.63
N ASN A 153 7.98 0.12 2.85
CA ASN A 153 7.93 1.34 3.67
C ASN A 153 7.44 1.05 5.11
N ILE A 154 7.92 -0.05 5.67
CA ILE A 154 7.46 -0.66 6.94
C ILE A 154 7.39 0.33 8.12
N LYS A 155 8.15 1.42 8.07
CA LYS A 155 8.11 2.45 9.12
C LYS A 155 6.72 3.07 9.31
N PHE A 156 5.91 3.18 8.23
CA PHE A 156 4.54 3.64 8.31
C PHE A 156 3.69 2.67 9.13
N ASP A 157 3.75 1.39 8.80
CA ASP A 157 3.00 0.33 9.47
C ASP A 157 3.39 0.19 10.94
N LEU A 158 4.68 0.31 11.25
CA LEU A 158 5.17 0.30 12.62
C LEU A 158 4.52 1.41 13.46
N MET A 159 4.32 2.59 12.89
CA MET A 159 3.66 3.69 13.59
C MET A 159 2.15 3.46 13.74
N VAL A 160 1.48 2.95 12.72
CA VAL A 160 0.06 2.57 12.76
C VAL A 160 -0.16 1.51 13.85
N LEU A 161 0.62 0.43 13.84
CA LEU A 161 0.52 -0.66 14.82
C LEU A 161 0.79 -0.18 16.25
N ARG A 162 1.77 0.70 16.43
CA ARG A 162 2.07 1.28 17.75
C ARG A 162 0.88 2.04 18.35
N ARG A 163 0.08 2.72 17.53
CA ARG A 163 -1.12 3.44 17.98
C ARG A 163 -2.21 2.53 18.50
N ILE A 164 -2.32 1.31 17.98
CA ILE A 164 -3.24 0.29 18.50
C ILE A 164 -2.60 -0.59 19.59
N GLY A 165 -1.43 -0.19 20.09
CA GLY A 165 -0.74 -0.85 21.20
C GLY A 165 0.05 -2.10 20.82
N LEU A 166 0.38 -2.28 19.54
CA LEU A 166 1.25 -3.36 19.06
C LEU A 166 2.69 -2.86 18.88
N ALA A 167 3.64 -3.53 19.53
CA ALA A 167 5.06 -3.36 19.27
C ALA A 167 5.54 -4.43 18.28
N VAL A 168 6.34 -4.02 17.29
CA VAL A 168 6.95 -4.95 16.33
C VAL A 168 8.40 -5.16 16.71
N ARG A 169 8.75 -6.40 17.10
CA ARG A 169 10.09 -6.79 17.55
C ARG A 169 10.76 -7.73 16.55
N GLY A 170 12.05 -7.99 16.74
CA GLY A 170 12.85 -8.88 15.94
C GLY A 170 13.32 -8.29 14.60
N PRO A 171 13.89 -9.13 13.70
CA PRO A 171 14.40 -8.70 12.40
C PRO A 171 13.31 -8.10 11.53
N LYS A 172 13.65 -7.07 10.77
CA LYS A 172 12.73 -6.39 9.85
C LYS A 172 13.41 -6.18 8.51
N TYR A 173 12.65 -6.44 7.44
CA TYR A 173 13.04 -6.16 6.07
C TYR A 173 12.08 -5.11 5.49
N ASP A 174 12.61 -3.97 5.09
CA ASP A 174 11.88 -2.96 4.35
C ASP A 174 12.29 -3.05 2.88
N THR A 175 11.37 -3.47 2.01
CA THR A 175 11.66 -3.66 0.58
C THR A 175 11.91 -2.35 -0.14
N MET A 176 11.39 -1.22 0.35
CA MET A 176 11.74 0.10 -0.15
C MET A 176 13.20 0.43 0.13
N ILE A 177 13.68 0.17 1.35
CA ILE A 177 15.08 0.40 1.73
C ILE A 177 16.02 -0.59 1.02
N LEU A 178 15.64 -1.87 0.90
CA LEU A 178 16.41 -2.84 0.15
C LEU A 178 16.64 -2.38 -1.30
N HIS A 179 15.58 -1.93 -1.97
CA HIS A 179 15.69 -1.43 -3.32
C HIS A 179 16.51 -0.14 -3.40
N TYR A 180 16.36 0.78 -2.43
CA TYR A 180 17.18 1.99 -2.37
C TYR A 180 18.69 1.68 -2.29
N LEU A 181 19.09 0.64 -1.58
CA LEU A 181 20.47 0.22 -1.49
C LEU A 181 21.02 -0.38 -2.81
N LEU A 182 20.14 -0.96 -3.64
CA LEU A 182 20.52 -1.54 -4.94
C LEU A 182 20.55 -0.51 -6.07
N ASP A 183 19.60 0.41 -6.06
CA ASP A 183 19.40 1.37 -7.15
C ASP A 183 18.82 2.69 -6.58
N PRO A 184 19.66 3.55 -5.98
CA PRO A 184 19.22 4.75 -5.28
C PRO A 184 18.57 5.82 -6.17
N GLU A 185 18.83 5.80 -7.48
CA GLU A 185 18.35 6.82 -8.43
C GLU A 185 16.96 6.51 -8.99
N SER A 186 16.42 5.32 -8.73
CA SER A 186 15.12 4.92 -9.28
C SER A 186 13.96 5.12 -8.28
N ARG A 187 12.73 4.94 -8.76
CA ARG A 187 11.54 4.99 -7.91
C ARG A 187 11.44 3.72 -7.05
N HIS A 188 11.11 3.88 -5.77
CA HIS A 188 11.06 2.78 -4.79
C HIS A 188 9.63 2.44 -4.35
N ASN A 189 8.61 3.04 -4.97
CA ASN A 189 7.22 2.71 -4.66
C ASN A 189 6.82 1.33 -5.19
N MET A 190 5.75 0.78 -4.65
CA MET A 190 5.27 -0.56 -4.96
C MET A 190 5.03 -0.76 -6.46
N ASN A 191 4.40 0.21 -7.15
CA ASN A 191 4.11 0.09 -8.58
C ASN A 191 5.39 -0.02 -9.42
N ALA A 192 6.40 0.80 -9.12
CA ALA A 192 7.68 0.77 -9.83
C ALA A 192 8.43 -0.56 -9.59
N LEU A 193 8.45 -1.04 -8.36
CA LEU A 193 9.08 -2.32 -8.03
C LEU A 193 8.34 -3.49 -8.67
N ALA A 194 7.02 -3.49 -8.63
CA ALA A 194 6.19 -4.55 -9.21
C ALA A 194 6.39 -4.66 -10.72
N ALA A 195 6.38 -3.54 -11.42
CA ALA A 195 6.66 -3.50 -12.86
C ALA A 195 8.07 -4.01 -13.17
N LYS A 196 9.09 -3.49 -12.46
CA LYS A 196 10.51 -3.77 -12.75
C LYS A 196 10.92 -5.20 -12.43
N TYR A 197 10.51 -5.73 -11.28
CA TYR A 197 11.03 -7.01 -10.75
C TYR A 197 10.08 -8.19 -10.89
N LEU A 198 8.79 -7.93 -11.04
CA LEU A 198 7.78 -8.98 -11.04
C LEU A 198 6.93 -9.03 -12.32
N ASN A 199 7.12 -8.09 -13.24
CA ASN A 199 6.22 -7.88 -14.39
C ASN A 199 4.74 -7.87 -13.96
N TYR A 200 4.44 -7.21 -12.83
CA TYR A 200 3.15 -7.21 -12.17
C TYR A 200 2.60 -5.79 -12.04
N LYS A 201 1.31 -5.64 -12.28
CA LYS A 201 0.59 -4.36 -12.13
C LYS A 201 -0.31 -4.42 -10.89
N PRO A 202 0.06 -3.74 -9.78
CA PRO A 202 -0.80 -3.60 -8.61
C PRO A 202 -2.11 -2.88 -8.92
N ILE A 203 -3.10 -3.05 -8.06
CA ILE A 203 -4.35 -2.31 -8.14
C ILE A 203 -4.10 -0.88 -7.65
N GLU A 204 -4.47 0.12 -8.45
CA GLU A 204 -4.35 1.52 -8.05
C GLU A 204 -5.42 1.88 -7.01
N ILE A 205 -5.03 2.52 -5.91
CA ILE A 205 -5.93 2.92 -4.82
C ILE A 205 -7.09 3.80 -5.31
N GLU A 206 -6.87 4.62 -6.33
CA GLU A 206 -7.89 5.48 -6.91
C GLU A 206 -9.04 4.70 -7.56
N THR A 207 -8.81 3.46 -7.97
CA THR A 207 -9.89 2.59 -8.48
C THR A 207 -10.84 2.17 -7.36
N LEU A 208 -10.35 2.20 -6.12
CA LEU A 208 -11.09 1.83 -4.93
C LEU A 208 -11.84 3.01 -4.31
N ILE A 209 -11.13 4.10 -4.06
CA ILE A 209 -11.63 5.27 -3.32
C ILE A 209 -12.01 6.45 -4.23
N GLY A 210 -11.69 6.40 -5.54
CA GLY A 210 -11.92 7.51 -6.47
C GLY A 210 -10.85 8.59 -6.40
N ARG A 211 -11.05 9.69 -7.14
CA ARG A 211 -10.11 10.82 -7.24
C ARG A 211 -10.78 12.16 -6.90
N GLY A 212 -9.97 13.11 -6.47
CA GLY A 212 -10.37 14.51 -6.27
C GLY A 212 -11.28 14.76 -5.07
N PRO A 213 -12.13 15.82 -5.12
CA PRO A 213 -12.92 16.26 -3.95
C PRO A 213 -13.98 15.26 -3.47
N ARG A 214 -14.32 14.26 -4.29
CA ARG A 214 -15.30 13.20 -3.97
C ARG A 214 -14.63 11.89 -3.57
N GLN A 215 -13.32 11.91 -3.33
CA GLN A 215 -12.59 10.74 -2.88
C GLN A 215 -13.14 10.23 -1.54
N LEU A 216 -13.45 8.95 -1.49
CA LEU A 216 -13.89 8.27 -0.26
C LEU A 216 -12.71 8.06 0.69
N THR A 217 -13.02 7.83 1.94
CA THR A 217 -12.05 7.24 2.88
C THR A 217 -12.15 5.71 2.83
N MET A 218 -11.07 5.01 3.14
CA MET A 218 -10.98 3.55 2.99
C MET A 218 -12.02 2.81 3.85
N ASP A 219 -12.39 3.35 5.01
CA ASP A 219 -13.42 2.81 5.91
C ASP A 219 -14.85 2.87 5.33
N LEU A 220 -15.08 3.65 4.28
CA LEU A 220 -16.35 3.70 3.54
C LEU A 220 -16.42 2.70 2.38
N VAL A 221 -15.34 2.00 2.10
CA VAL A 221 -15.27 0.97 1.06
C VAL A 221 -15.67 -0.38 1.67
N GLY A 222 -16.45 -1.18 0.93
CA GLY A 222 -16.83 -2.52 1.40
C GLY A 222 -15.62 -3.43 1.62
N VAL A 223 -15.67 -4.22 2.68
CA VAL A 223 -14.56 -5.09 3.15
C VAL A 223 -14.01 -5.99 2.04
N GLU A 224 -14.88 -6.54 1.18
CA GLU A 224 -14.48 -7.41 0.08
C GLU A 224 -13.61 -6.68 -0.95
N ARG A 225 -13.93 -5.43 -1.25
CA ARG A 225 -13.18 -4.60 -2.18
C ARG A 225 -11.84 -4.17 -1.59
N VAL A 226 -11.83 -3.81 -0.30
CA VAL A 226 -10.57 -3.50 0.39
C VAL A 226 -9.68 -4.73 0.46
N ALA A 227 -10.22 -5.91 0.76
CA ALA A 227 -9.46 -7.16 0.78
C ALA A 227 -8.82 -7.51 -0.57
N GLN A 228 -9.55 -7.29 -1.67
CA GLN A 228 -9.02 -7.51 -3.04
C GLN A 228 -7.88 -6.54 -3.38
N TYR A 229 -7.86 -5.37 -2.78
CA TYR A 229 -6.80 -4.38 -2.92
C TYR A 229 -5.62 -4.68 -1.99
N ALA A 230 -5.85 -4.87 -0.69
CA ALA A 230 -4.82 -4.95 0.34
C ALA A 230 -4.10 -6.32 0.41
N ALA A 231 -4.81 -7.44 0.18
CA ALA A 231 -4.17 -8.75 0.26
C ALA A 231 -3.04 -8.94 -0.77
N PRO A 232 -3.18 -8.51 -2.04
CA PRO A 232 -2.08 -8.52 -3.00
C PRO A 232 -0.84 -7.79 -2.52
N ASP A 233 -0.97 -6.67 -1.80
CA ASP A 233 0.16 -5.83 -1.40
C ASP A 233 1.12 -6.59 -0.47
N ALA A 234 0.60 -7.36 0.50
CA ALA A 234 1.44 -8.23 1.33
C ALA A 234 2.10 -9.36 0.52
N ALA A 235 1.35 -10.01 -0.39
CA ALA A 235 1.88 -11.10 -1.22
C ALA A 235 2.96 -10.59 -2.21
N VAL A 236 2.75 -9.44 -2.83
CA VAL A 236 3.70 -8.78 -3.74
C VAL A 236 4.95 -8.32 -2.98
N THR A 237 4.79 -7.73 -1.81
CA THR A 237 5.91 -7.30 -0.96
C THR A 237 6.78 -8.48 -0.52
N LEU A 238 6.18 -9.64 -0.23
CA LEU A 238 6.94 -10.86 0.02
C LEU A 238 7.76 -11.30 -1.21
N ARG A 239 7.20 -11.17 -2.43
CA ARG A 239 7.91 -11.45 -3.69
C ARG A 239 9.05 -10.45 -3.91
N PHE A 240 8.87 -9.16 -3.57
CA PHE A 240 9.95 -8.16 -3.64
C PHE A 240 11.16 -8.56 -2.80
N LYS A 241 10.95 -8.94 -1.54
CA LYS A 241 12.06 -9.38 -0.69
C LYS A 241 12.88 -10.48 -1.36
N ARG A 242 12.21 -11.47 -1.98
CA ARG A 242 12.87 -12.58 -2.67
C ARG A 242 13.61 -12.17 -3.94
N ALA A 243 13.12 -11.14 -4.62
CA ALA A 243 13.73 -10.63 -5.84
C ALA A 243 14.91 -9.66 -5.56
N LEU A 244 14.94 -9.04 -4.37
CA LEU A 244 15.92 -8.04 -3.98
C LEU A 244 17.08 -8.61 -3.13
N LEU A 245 16.98 -9.84 -2.64
CA LEU A 245 18.02 -10.57 -1.88
C LEU A 245 18.59 -11.74 -2.63
#